data_c44e4765385ef6bcbbec67c41f08712d
#
_entry.id   c44e4765385ef6bcbbec67c41f08712d
#
_cell.length_a   1.000
_cell.length_b   1.000
_cell.length_c   1.000
_cell.angle_alpha   90.00
_cell.angle_beta   90.00
_cell.angle_gamma   90.00
#
_symmetry.space_group_name_H-M   'P 1'
#
loop_
_entity.id
_entity.type
_entity.pdbx_description
1 polymer ?
#
loop_
_entity_poly.entity_id
_entity_poly.type
_entity_poly.pdbx_seq_one_letter_code
_entity_poly.pdbx_strand_id
1 'polypeptide(L)'
;MRMKRYLFTYFSGEEEPGGEQVCFAVSRDGLYWEEINGGRPVLCSEVGTGGVRDPFPVRDPRNGRCYLIATDLKIEDGGSWQNAKRFGSRKLLVWKSDDLVKWTGPGSYDVAPEDTGCLWAPEAIFDKEKDGFFVYFASWTGDRDRGIGKQKIYLSFTRDFEKFSKPAVYIEREDDVIDTTIVKAGGRFYRISKNETSKKLILEAGDSLLGVYLPVHSEIFEKTEGVEGPECYCLPDGRWCVIADRYSRHEGYFPMITENLESGKFVIPGPDEYCMGKKRKRHGGVMEITVEEYERLRR
;
A
#
# COMPACT_ATOMS: atom_id res chain seq x y z
N MET A 1 -16.21 18.80 -14.14
CA MET A 1 -15.61 17.67 -13.40
C MET A 1 -14.12 17.70 -13.70
N ARG A 2 -13.23 17.73 -12.69
CA ARG A 2 -11.78 17.72 -12.91
C ARG A 2 -11.40 16.33 -13.44
N MET A 3 -10.66 16.25 -14.55
CA MET A 3 -10.26 14.97 -15.12
C MET A 3 -9.23 14.32 -14.18
N LYS A 4 -9.56 13.15 -13.66
CA LYS A 4 -8.66 12.36 -12.81
C LYS A 4 -7.59 11.69 -13.66
N ARG A 5 -6.39 11.57 -13.10
CA ARG A 5 -5.26 10.78 -13.56
C ARG A 5 -4.70 10.04 -12.36
N TYR A 6 -3.86 9.05 -12.56
CA TYR A 6 -3.37 8.21 -11.48
C TYR A 6 -1.87 7.98 -11.59
N LEU A 7 -1.22 7.95 -10.44
CA LEU A 7 0.14 7.47 -10.22
C LEU A 7 0.06 6.18 -9.42
N PHE A 8 0.71 5.13 -9.89
CA PHE A 8 0.93 3.89 -9.16
C PHE A 8 2.41 3.79 -8.82
N THR A 9 2.74 3.72 -7.55
CA THR A 9 4.09 3.45 -7.05
C THR A 9 4.16 1.98 -6.64
N TYR A 10 5.18 1.25 -7.10
CA TYR A 10 5.28 -0.19 -6.90
C TYR A 10 6.75 -0.63 -6.87
N PHE A 11 7.02 -1.88 -6.55
CA PHE A 11 8.30 -2.53 -6.77
C PHE A 11 8.11 -3.78 -7.65
N SER A 12 9.18 -4.33 -8.24
CA SER A 12 9.06 -5.44 -9.20
C SER A 12 9.20 -6.81 -8.56
N GLY A 13 9.90 -6.91 -7.43
CA GLY A 13 10.12 -8.13 -6.68
C GLY A 13 11.58 -8.55 -6.61
N GLU A 14 11.88 -9.42 -5.66
CA GLU A 14 13.21 -9.95 -5.37
C GLU A 14 13.79 -10.84 -6.46
N GLU A 15 12.97 -11.30 -7.39
CA GLU A 15 13.40 -12.13 -8.52
C GLU A 15 14.05 -11.34 -9.67
N GLU A 16 13.87 -10.03 -9.70
CA GLU A 16 14.50 -9.14 -10.67
C GLU A 16 15.67 -8.40 -9.99
N PRO A 17 16.89 -8.38 -10.56
CA PRO A 17 18.01 -7.61 -10.02
C PRO A 17 17.64 -6.13 -9.83
N GLY A 18 17.77 -5.61 -8.60
CA GLY A 18 17.34 -4.27 -8.24
C GLY A 18 15.82 -4.06 -8.26
N GLY A 19 15.03 -5.13 -8.28
CA GLY A 19 13.58 -5.08 -8.32
C GLY A 19 12.94 -4.63 -7.00
N GLU A 20 13.68 -4.65 -5.89
CA GLU A 20 13.27 -4.11 -4.60
C GLU A 20 13.66 -2.63 -4.48
N GLN A 21 13.19 -1.82 -5.43
CA GLN A 21 13.30 -0.37 -5.49
C GLN A 21 11.99 0.22 -6.04
N VAL A 22 11.79 1.52 -5.89
CA VAL A 22 10.51 2.16 -6.26
C VAL A 22 10.42 2.41 -7.75
N CYS A 23 9.42 1.82 -8.39
CA CYS A 23 9.02 2.08 -9.77
C CYS A 23 7.70 2.87 -9.81
N PHE A 24 7.49 3.60 -10.90
CA PHE A 24 6.28 4.36 -11.16
C PHE A 24 5.58 3.89 -12.43
N ALA A 25 4.25 3.90 -12.39
CA ALA A 25 3.40 3.83 -13.57
C ALA A 25 2.31 4.89 -13.47
N VAL A 26 1.79 5.33 -14.61
CA VAL A 26 0.70 6.31 -14.68
C VAL A 26 -0.46 5.75 -15.48
N SER A 27 -1.66 6.24 -15.18
CA SER A 27 -2.88 5.88 -15.91
C SER A 27 -3.79 7.08 -16.14
N ARG A 28 -4.50 7.07 -17.27
CA ARG A 28 -5.53 8.08 -17.58
C ARG A 28 -6.87 7.77 -16.93
N ASP A 29 -7.13 6.50 -16.68
CA ASP A 29 -8.45 5.99 -16.28
C ASP A 29 -8.41 5.06 -15.04
N GLY A 30 -7.21 4.69 -14.58
CA GLY A 30 -7.01 3.76 -13.47
C GLY A 30 -7.05 2.28 -13.88
N LEU A 31 -7.22 1.96 -15.16
CA LEU A 31 -7.28 0.58 -15.66
C LEU A 31 -6.18 0.25 -16.66
N TYR A 32 -5.74 1.23 -17.45
CA TYR A 32 -4.64 1.07 -18.40
C TYR A 32 -3.40 1.83 -17.91
N TRP A 33 -2.36 1.08 -17.54
CA TRP A 33 -1.15 1.59 -16.91
C TRP A 33 0.05 1.59 -17.85
N GLU A 34 0.83 2.66 -17.80
CA GLU A 34 2.05 2.88 -18.57
C GLU A 34 3.21 3.12 -17.60
N GLU A 35 4.29 2.33 -17.72
CA GLU A 35 5.46 2.48 -16.88
C GLU A 35 6.22 3.78 -17.19
N ILE A 36 6.64 4.48 -16.13
CA ILE A 36 7.60 5.57 -16.20
C ILE A 36 9.02 5.00 -16.22
N ASN A 37 9.95 5.72 -16.81
CA ASN A 37 11.37 5.33 -16.92
C ASN A 37 11.61 3.95 -17.55
N GLY A 38 10.68 3.49 -18.41
CA GLY A 38 10.73 2.16 -19.02
C GLY A 38 10.63 1.01 -18.04
N GLY A 39 9.96 1.22 -16.89
CA GLY A 39 9.80 0.23 -15.82
C GLY A 39 11.04 0.02 -14.96
N ARG A 40 12.06 0.87 -15.09
CA ARG A 40 13.22 0.90 -14.19
C ARG A 40 12.90 1.71 -12.94
N PRO A 41 13.59 1.47 -11.82
CA PRO A 41 13.41 2.25 -10.61
C PRO A 41 13.53 3.77 -10.85
N VAL A 42 12.64 4.52 -10.22
CA VAL A 42 12.63 5.99 -10.19
C VAL A 42 13.29 6.49 -8.91
N LEU A 43 13.07 5.77 -7.78
CA LEU A 43 13.72 6.07 -6.51
C LEU A 43 14.40 4.82 -5.99
N CYS A 44 15.64 5.02 -5.49
CA CYS A 44 16.42 3.96 -4.87
C CYS A 44 16.75 4.33 -3.42
N SER A 45 16.96 3.32 -2.58
CA SER A 45 17.44 3.47 -1.21
C SER A 45 18.77 2.78 -1.02
N GLU A 46 19.71 3.48 -0.41
CA GLU A 46 20.97 2.93 0.09
C GLU A 46 20.98 2.88 1.63
N VAL A 47 19.88 3.34 2.28
CA VAL A 47 19.77 3.35 3.74
C VAL A 47 19.07 2.08 4.23
N GLY A 48 19.28 1.73 5.49
CA GLY A 48 18.67 0.55 6.11
C GLY A 48 19.16 -0.75 5.46
N THR A 49 18.24 -1.55 4.96
CA THR A 49 18.54 -2.82 4.26
C THR A 49 19.03 -2.60 2.82
N GLY A 50 18.90 -1.38 2.28
CA GLY A 50 19.18 -1.09 0.88
C GLY A 50 18.10 -1.58 -0.09
N GLY A 51 16.96 -2.03 0.39
CA GLY A 51 15.79 -2.41 -0.39
C GLY A 51 14.55 -1.62 -0.01
N VAL A 52 13.62 -1.51 -0.94
CA VAL A 52 12.34 -0.78 -0.77
C VAL A 52 11.21 -1.65 -1.27
N ARG A 53 10.22 -1.88 -0.41
CA ARG A 53 9.00 -2.61 -0.76
C ARG A 53 7.77 -1.80 -0.37
N ASP A 54 6.63 -2.15 -0.91
CA ASP A 54 5.31 -1.63 -0.57
C ASP A 54 5.25 -0.09 -0.56
N PRO A 55 5.72 0.60 -1.63
CA PRO A 55 5.74 2.06 -1.65
C PRO A 55 4.34 2.64 -1.80
N PHE A 56 3.95 3.49 -0.85
CA PHE A 56 2.64 4.14 -0.82
C PHE A 56 2.77 5.66 -0.97
N PRO A 57 2.16 6.27 -2.01
CA PRO A 57 2.18 7.71 -2.23
C PRO A 57 1.02 8.37 -1.48
N VAL A 58 1.28 9.46 -0.80
CA VAL A 58 0.26 10.24 -0.11
C VAL A 58 0.46 11.73 -0.31
N ARG A 59 -0.64 12.47 -0.54
CA ARG A 59 -0.63 13.93 -0.70
C ARG A 59 -1.12 14.62 0.56
N ASP A 60 -0.38 15.63 0.98
CA ASP A 60 -0.81 16.54 2.04
C ASP A 60 -1.83 17.55 1.47
N PRO A 61 -3.11 17.47 1.89
CA PRO A 61 -4.14 18.35 1.38
C PRO A 61 -4.00 19.79 1.85
N ARG A 62 -3.14 20.07 2.84
CA ARG A 62 -2.90 21.40 3.41
C ARG A 62 -2.00 22.27 2.51
N ASN A 63 -1.07 21.64 1.80
CA ASN A 63 -0.04 22.36 1.00
C ASN A 63 0.26 21.73 -0.36
N GLY A 64 -0.32 20.55 -0.67
CA GLY A 64 -0.13 19.83 -1.92
C GLY A 64 1.16 19.00 -2.01
N ARG A 65 2.04 19.04 -0.99
CA ARG A 65 3.24 18.23 -0.95
C ARG A 65 2.91 16.75 -0.97
N CYS A 66 3.71 16.00 -1.70
CA CYS A 66 3.58 14.55 -1.75
C CYS A 66 4.67 13.90 -0.91
N TYR A 67 4.29 12.83 -0.21
CA TYR A 67 5.18 11.92 0.47
C TYR A 67 5.06 10.56 -0.19
N LEU A 68 6.14 9.80 -0.15
CA LEU A 68 6.13 8.38 -0.46
C LEU A 68 6.70 7.68 0.75
N ILE A 69 5.92 6.78 1.33
CA ILE A 69 6.34 5.97 2.48
C ILE A 69 6.51 4.53 2.03
N ALA A 70 7.44 3.79 2.64
CA ALA A 70 7.73 2.43 2.20
C ALA A 70 8.35 1.56 3.29
N THR A 71 8.29 0.26 3.09
CA THR A 71 8.96 -0.77 3.86
C THR A 71 10.47 -0.76 3.57
N ASP A 72 11.30 -0.76 4.62
CA ASP A 72 12.74 -0.98 4.55
C ASP A 72 13.01 -2.50 4.58
N LEU A 73 13.07 -3.12 3.41
CA LEU A 73 13.28 -4.56 3.30
C LEU A 73 13.95 -4.92 1.97
N LYS A 74 15.01 -5.75 2.06
CA LYS A 74 15.66 -6.42 0.94
C LYS A 74 15.68 -7.93 1.19
N ILE A 75 15.13 -8.69 0.26
CA ILE A 75 15.11 -10.15 0.24
C ILE A 75 16.02 -10.71 -0.87
N GLU A 76 16.25 -9.93 -1.92
CA GLU A 76 17.25 -10.24 -2.94
C GLU A 76 18.56 -10.72 -2.28
N ASP A 77 19.33 -11.56 -2.92
CA ASP A 77 20.57 -12.13 -2.40
C ASP A 77 20.40 -13.20 -1.28
N GLY A 78 19.24 -13.84 -1.20
CA GLY A 78 19.01 -14.98 -0.30
C GLY A 78 18.55 -14.60 1.11
N GLY A 79 17.92 -13.46 1.28
CA GLY A 79 17.29 -13.06 2.53
C GLY A 79 16.22 -14.05 3.00
N SER A 80 16.09 -14.19 4.31
CA SER A 80 15.09 -15.05 4.94
C SER A 80 13.83 -14.31 5.31
N TRP A 81 12.68 -14.69 4.74
CA TRP A 81 11.37 -14.16 5.11
C TRP A 81 11.06 -14.30 6.61
N GLN A 82 11.49 -15.40 7.24
CA GLN A 82 11.30 -15.60 8.67
C GLN A 82 12.13 -14.62 9.50
N ASN A 83 13.36 -14.35 9.08
CA ASN A 83 14.21 -13.35 9.73
C ASN A 83 13.67 -11.94 9.48
N ALA A 84 13.28 -11.62 8.23
CA ALA A 84 12.69 -10.33 7.88
C ALA A 84 11.41 -10.04 8.68
N LYS A 85 10.60 -11.05 8.95
CA LYS A 85 9.38 -10.96 9.75
C LYS A 85 9.64 -10.73 11.23
N ARG A 86 10.62 -11.45 11.83
CA ARG A 86 10.85 -11.46 13.29
C ARG A 86 11.98 -10.54 13.77
N PHE A 87 12.95 -10.27 12.91
CA PHE A 87 14.18 -9.53 13.20
C PHE A 87 14.51 -8.51 12.11
N GLY A 88 13.49 -8.09 11.33
CA GLY A 88 13.65 -7.16 10.25
C GLY A 88 13.75 -5.70 10.68
N SER A 89 13.76 -4.82 9.70
CA SER A 89 13.73 -3.39 9.94
C SER A 89 12.36 -2.95 10.49
N ARG A 90 12.41 -2.09 11.51
CA ARG A 90 11.24 -1.44 12.13
C ARG A 90 11.09 0.00 11.68
N LYS A 91 11.81 0.36 10.63
CA LYS A 91 11.90 1.72 10.12
C LYS A 91 10.98 1.94 8.96
N LEU A 92 10.39 3.13 8.94
CA LEU A 92 9.64 3.67 7.82
C LEU A 92 10.60 4.47 6.94
N LEU A 93 10.64 4.17 5.64
CA LEU A 93 11.31 5.01 4.66
C LEU A 93 10.37 6.11 4.17
N VAL A 94 10.86 7.33 4.02
CA VAL A 94 10.05 8.50 3.63
C VAL A 94 10.79 9.35 2.61
N TRP A 95 10.19 9.57 1.45
CA TRP A 95 10.58 10.60 0.47
C TRP A 95 9.57 11.73 0.46
N LYS A 96 10.00 12.92 0.01
CA LYS A 96 9.17 14.13 -0.12
C LYS A 96 9.34 14.74 -1.51
N SER A 97 8.25 15.24 -2.09
CA SER A 97 8.24 15.91 -3.38
C SER A 97 7.16 16.99 -3.44
N ASP A 98 7.45 18.09 -4.11
CA ASP A 98 6.49 19.14 -4.40
C ASP A 98 5.95 19.05 -5.87
N ASP A 99 6.53 18.15 -6.69
CA ASP A 99 6.22 18.06 -8.13
C ASP A 99 6.09 16.64 -8.69
N LEU A 100 6.24 15.60 -7.86
CA LEU A 100 6.26 14.17 -8.19
C LEU A 100 7.43 13.70 -9.06
N VAL A 101 8.29 14.61 -9.51
CA VAL A 101 9.48 14.31 -10.34
C VAL A 101 10.76 14.38 -9.53
N LYS A 102 10.91 15.43 -8.74
CA LYS A 102 12.06 15.63 -7.86
C LYS A 102 11.70 15.19 -6.45
N TRP A 103 12.42 14.21 -5.95
CA TRP A 103 12.22 13.65 -4.63
C TRP A 103 13.44 13.86 -3.75
N THR A 104 13.22 14.18 -2.49
CA THR A 104 14.24 14.27 -1.46
C THR A 104 14.03 13.12 -0.47
N GLY A 105 15.08 12.42 -0.11
CA GLY A 105 15.04 11.25 0.79
C GLY A 105 15.83 10.06 0.21
N PRO A 106 15.64 8.83 0.80
CA PRO A 106 14.71 8.60 1.89
C PRO A 106 15.28 9.06 3.23
N GLY A 107 14.41 9.67 4.06
CA GLY A 107 14.57 9.65 5.50
C GLY A 107 14.21 8.27 6.05
N SER A 108 14.81 7.86 7.17
CA SER A 108 14.57 6.56 7.80
C SER A 108 14.19 6.79 9.27
N TYR A 109 12.98 6.38 9.67
CA TYR A 109 12.38 6.71 10.96
C TYR A 109 11.98 5.45 11.72
N ASP A 110 12.36 5.35 12.99
CA ASP A 110 11.92 4.28 13.88
C ASP A 110 10.46 4.54 14.28
N VAL A 111 9.52 3.80 13.69
CA VAL A 111 8.08 3.98 13.91
C VAL A 111 7.44 2.78 14.59
N ALA A 112 7.83 1.55 14.25
CA ALA A 112 7.26 0.37 14.88
C ALA A 112 7.75 0.21 16.34
N PRO A 113 6.93 -0.40 17.24
CA PRO A 113 7.33 -0.66 18.63
C PRO A 113 8.62 -1.46 18.73
N GLU A 114 9.39 -1.25 19.80
CA GLU A 114 10.69 -1.91 20.01
C GLU A 114 10.61 -3.43 20.16
N ASP A 115 9.49 -3.92 20.65
CA ASP A 115 9.18 -5.34 20.86
C ASP A 115 8.61 -6.04 19.62
N THR A 116 8.47 -5.33 18.50
CA THR A 116 7.98 -5.90 17.23
C THR A 116 9.10 -6.32 16.29
N GLY A 117 8.78 -7.19 15.32
CA GLY A 117 9.78 -7.82 14.45
C GLY A 117 10.06 -7.08 13.14
N CYS A 118 9.13 -6.24 12.67
CA CYS A 118 9.24 -5.57 11.38
C CYS A 118 8.31 -4.35 11.28
N LEU A 119 8.42 -3.58 10.19
CA LEU A 119 7.43 -2.62 9.74
C LEU A 119 7.18 -2.91 8.25
N TRP A 120 6.01 -3.44 7.92
CA TRP A 120 5.67 -3.85 6.56
C TRP A 120 4.42 -3.15 6.04
N ALA A 121 4.39 -2.91 4.73
CA ALA A 121 3.25 -2.39 4.00
C ALA A 121 2.62 -1.15 4.68
N PRO A 122 3.39 -0.06 4.86
CA PRO A 122 2.88 1.15 5.46
C PRO A 122 1.97 1.90 4.49
N GLU A 123 0.82 2.34 4.99
CA GLU A 123 -0.04 3.29 4.32
C GLU A 123 -0.42 4.45 5.22
N ALA A 124 -1.02 5.50 4.66
CA ALA A 124 -1.42 6.67 5.42
C ALA A 124 -2.73 7.27 4.93
N ILE A 125 -3.54 7.73 5.87
CA ILE A 125 -4.78 8.45 5.60
C ILE A 125 -4.81 9.78 6.36
N PHE A 126 -5.20 10.87 5.67
CA PHE A 126 -5.33 12.19 6.29
C PHE A 126 -6.60 12.29 7.13
N ASP A 127 -6.45 12.69 8.37
CA ASP A 127 -7.55 13.00 9.29
C ASP A 127 -7.70 14.51 9.41
N LYS A 128 -8.86 15.04 8.94
CA LYS A 128 -9.13 16.49 8.94
C LYS A 128 -9.31 17.07 10.35
N GLU A 129 -9.83 16.27 11.30
CA GLU A 129 -10.10 16.74 12.65
C GLU A 129 -8.81 16.88 13.44
N LYS A 130 -7.86 15.97 13.24
CA LYS A 130 -6.54 15.98 13.88
C LYS A 130 -5.49 16.79 13.11
N ASP A 131 -5.83 17.23 11.90
CA ASP A 131 -4.93 17.96 10.99
C ASP A 131 -3.59 17.25 10.80
N GLY A 132 -3.66 15.96 10.41
CA GLY A 132 -2.49 15.14 10.20
C GLY A 132 -2.84 13.76 9.66
N PHE A 133 -1.87 12.88 9.65
CA PHE A 133 -1.99 11.55 9.04
C PHE A 133 -1.97 10.47 10.10
N PHE A 134 -2.85 9.51 9.97
CA PHE A 134 -2.67 8.21 10.57
C PHE A 134 -1.89 7.32 9.59
N VAL A 135 -0.75 6.84 10.05
CA VAL A 135 0.11 5.87 9.36
C VAL A 135 -0.14 4.52 10.00
N TYR A 136 -0.53 3.53 9.19
CA TYR A 136 -0.77 2.17 9.64
C TYR A 136 0.11 1.20 8.86
N PHE A 137 0.53 0.13 9.54
CA PHE A 137 1.50 -0.82 9.01
C PHE A 137 1.37 -2.17 9.71
N ALA A 138 1.77 -3.23 9.03
CA ALA A 138 1.82 -4.55 9.63
C ALA A 138 3.13 -4.73 10.42
N SER A 139 3.02 -5.39 11.58
CA SER A 139 4.19 -5.75 12.37
C SER A 139 3.96 -7.07 13.12
N TRP A 140 5.00 -7.89 13.16
CA TRP A 140 4.97 -9.14 13.90
C TRP A 140 5.27 -8.90 15.38
N THR A 141 4.48 -9.53 16.26
CA THR A 141 4.58 -9.37 17.72
C THR A 141 4.53 -10.73 18.39
N GLY A 142 5.46 -10.99 19.29
CA GLY A 142 5.53 -12.24 20.04
C GLY A 142 6.93 -12.58 20.52
N ASP A 143 7.11 -13.84 20.94
CA ASP A 143 8.41 -14.40 21.34
C ASP A 143 9.23 -14.68 20.07
N ARG A 144 10.19 -13.81 19.79
CA ARG A 144 11.00 -13.86 18.56
C ARG A 144 11.87 -15.12 18.50
N ASP A 145 12.40 -15.56 19.64
CA ASP A 145 13.32 -16.69 19.70
C ASP A 145 12.58 -18.00 19.47
N ARG A 146 11.39 -18.14 20.05
CA ARG A 146 10.53 -19.31 19.86
C ARG A 146 9.73 -19.25 18.56
N GLY A 147 9.62 -18.08 17.93
CA GLY A 147 8.78 -17.87 16.74
C GLY A 147 7.29 -17.97 17.02
N ILE A 148 6.87 -17.77 18.28
CA ILE A 148 5.47 -17.78 18.70
C ILE A 148 4.95 -16.36 18.73
N GLY A 149 4.10 -16.01 17.78
CA GLY A 149 3.54 -14.66 17.64
C GLY A 149 2.73 -14.52 16.38
N LYS A 150 2.25 -13.32 16.12
CA LYS A 150 1.42 -13.02 14.95
C LYS A 150 1.62 -11.63 14.39
N GLN A 151 1.22 -11.44 13.15
CA GLN A 151 1.12 -10.14 12.47
C GLN A 151 -0.13 -9.41 12.93
N LYS A 152 0.04 -8.11 13.25
CA LYS A 152 -1.04 -7.18 13.61
C LYS A 152 -0.83 -5.89 12.82
N ILE A 153 -1.88 -5.10 12.67
CA ILE A 153 -1.75 -3.74 12.15
C ILE A 153 -1.58 -2.79 13.33
N TYR A 154 -0.55 -1.98 13.25
CA TYR A 154 -0.27 -0.88 14.17
C TYR A 154 -0.65 0.43 13.52
N LEU A 155 -0.91 1.45 14.33
CA LEU A 155 -1.26 2.80 13.93
C LEU A 155 -0.40 3.80 14.69
N SER A 156 0.16 4.77 13.98
CA SER A 156 0.83 5.94 14.53
C SER A 156 0.28 7.21 13.89
N PHE A 157 0.43 8.35 14.57
CA PHE A 157 0.00 9.65 14.04
C PHE A 157 1.21 10.51 13.73
N THR A 158 1.15 11.27 12.62
CA THR A 158 2.16 12.24 12.22
C THR A 158 1.53 13.46 11.54
N ARG A 159 2.21 14.60 11.60
CA ARG A 159 1.83 15.80 10.83
C ARG A 159 2.75 16.08 9.65
N ASP A 160 3.94 15.50 9.66
CA ASP A 160 5.05 15.90 8.79
C ASP A 160 5.88 14.73 8.23
N PHE A 161 5.54 13.50 8.62
CA PHE A 161 6.32 12.29 8.34
C PHE A 161 7.78 12.35 8.83
N GLU A 162 8.03 13.16 9.86
CA GLU A 162 9.32 13.23 10.55
C GLU A 162 9.18 12.85 12.03
N LYS A 163 8.05 13.25 12.64
CA LYS A 163 7.74 12.96 14.04
C LYS A 163 6.48 12.10 14.11
N PHE A 164 6.58 11.00 14.82
CA PHE A 164 5.52 10.01 14.94
C PHE A 164 5.08 9.85 16.39
N SER A 165 3.79 9.70 16.62
CA SER A 165 3.29 9.33 17.94
C SER A 165 3.72 7.89 18.28
N LYS A 166 3.70 7.55 19.58
CA LYS A 166 3.86 6.15 19.98
C LYS A 166 2.80 5.29 19.28
N PRO A 167 3.20 4.22 18.57
CA PRO A 167 2.25 3.37 17.87
C PRO A 167 1.41 2.55 18.83
N ALA A 168 0.18 2.24 18.41
CA ALA A 168 -0.75 1.38 19.14
C ALA A 168 -1.30 0.31 18.19
N VAL A 169 -1.73 -0.83 18.74
CA VAL A 169 -2.43 -1.86 17.96
C VAL A 169 -3.73 -1.28 17.41
N TYR A 170 -3.93 -1.39 16.10
CA TYR A 170 -5.13 -0.92 15.40
C TYR A 170 -6.02 -2.07 14.95
N ILE A 171 -5.44 -3.11 14.37
CA ILE A 171 -6.17 -4.33 14.02
C ILE A 171 -5.44 -5.53 14.62
N GLU A 172 -6.18 -6.28 15.42
CA GLU A 172 -5.77 -7.58 15.92
C GLU A 172 -6.87 -8.59 15.64
N ARG A 173 -6.50 -9.73 15.06
CA ARG A 173 -7.39 -10.82 14.73
C ARG A 173 -6.89 -12.12 15.33
N GLU A 174 -7.69 -13.17 15.28
CA GLU A 174 -7.24 -14.52 15.59
C GLU A 174 -6.11 -14.93 14.63
N ASP A 175 -6.34 -14.73 13.34
CA ASP A 175 -5.37 -14.91 12.25
C ASP A 175 -4.38 -13.76 12.12
N ASP A 176 -3.27 -14.02 11.42
CA ASP A 176 -2.32 -13.01 10.98
C ASP A 176 -2.99 -12.04 9.98
N VAL A 177 -2.83 -10.72 10.19
CA VAL A 177 -3.34 -9.67 9.30
C VAL A 177 -2.21 -8.76 8.86
N ILE A 178 -2.13 -8.53 7.54
CA ILE A 178 -1.17 -7.62 6.91
C ILE A 178 -1.84 -6.81 5.79
N ASP A 179 -1.11 -5.95 5.11
CA ASP A 179 -1.49 -5.27 3.88
C ASP A 179 -2.89 -4.65 3.98
N THR A 180 -3.02 -3.61 4.77
CA THR A 180 -4.31 -2.95 4.97
C THR A 180 -4.36 -1.65 4.19
N THR A 181 -5.36 -1.50 3.29
CA THR A 181 -5.71 -0.21 2.67
C THR A 181 -7.02 0.33 3.22
N ILE A 182 -7.15 1.66 3.33
CA ILE A 182 -8.33 2.32 3.89
C ILE A 182 -8.77 3.46 3.00
N VAL A 183 -10.05 3.45 2.60
CA VAL A 183 -10.67 4.55 1.85
C VAL A 183 -11.92 5.07 2.53
N LYS A 184 -12.27 6.32 2.23
CA LYS A 184 -13.54 6.94 2.66
C LYS A 184 -14.47 7.08 1.46
N ALA A 185 -15.65 6.47 1.53
CA ALA A 185 -16.67 6.51 0.50
C ALA A 185 -18.06 6.71 1.11
N GLY A 186 -18.86 7.61 0.57
CA GLY A 186 -20.23 7.84 1.03
C GLY A 186 -20.36 8.22 2.52
N GLY A 187 -19.32 8.81 3.10
CA GLY A 187 -19.27 9.17 4.53
C GLY A 187 -18.78 8.05 5.46
N ARG A 188 -18.66 6.83 4.97
CA ARG A 188 -18.12 5.67 5.71
C ARG A 188 -16.68 5.37 5.35
N PHE A 189 -15.99 4.63 6.20
CA PHE A 189 -14.67 4.09 5.95
C PHE A 189 -14.76 2.63 5.58
N TYR A 190 -14.00 2.24 4.56
CA TYR A 190 -13.83 0.86 4.13
C TYR A 190 -12.37 0.50 4.25
N ARG A 191 -12.08 -0.64 4.87
CA ARG A 191 -10.73 -1.18 4.91
C ARG A 191 -10.69 -2.57 4.29
N ILE A 192 -9.65 -2.81 3.54
CA ILE A 192 -9.37 -4.09 2.92
C ILE A 192 -8.02 -4.54 3.43
N SER A 193 -7.99 -5.74 4.01
CA SER A 193 -6.76 -6.31 4.59
C SER A 193 -6.52 -7.70 4.03
N LYS A 194 -5.28 -8.14 3.99
CA LYS A 194 -4.94 -9.53 3.71
C LYS A 194 -5.00 -10.34 5.02
N ASN A 195 -5.77 -11.42 5.01
CA ASN A 195 -5.61 -12.50 5.98
C ASN A 195 -4.41 -13.34 5.55
N GLU A 196 -3.32 -13.26 6.30
CA GLU A 196 -2.06 -13.93 5.95
C GLU A 196 -2.11 -15.44 6.23
N THR A 197 -3.10 -15.90 6.99
CA THR A 197 -3.33 -17.35 7.22
C THR A 197 -4.08 -17.97 6.05
N SER A 198 -5.22 -17.39 5.65
CA SER A 198 -6.04 -17.92 4.55
C SER A 198 -5.61 -17.44 3.16
N LYS A 199 -4.70 -16.45 3.08
CA LYS A 199 -4.21 -15.82 1.83
C LYS A 199 -5.32 -15.14 1.00
N LYS A 200 -6.36 -14.66 1.67
CA LYS A 200 -7.54 -13.99 1.08
C LYS A 200 -7.66 -12.56 1.57
N LEU A 201 -8.43 -11.76 0.85
CA LEU A 201 -8.77 -10.40 1.28
C LEU A 201 -10.00 -10.42 2.19
N ILE A 202 -10.04 -9.45 3.10
CA ILE A 202 -11.16 -9.17 4.00
C ILE A 202 -11.62 -7.74 3.73
N LEU A 203 -12.91 -7.54 3.52
CA LEU A 203 -13.53 -6.22 3.40
C LEU A 203 -14.34 -5.92 4.66
N GLU A 204 -14.17 -4.72 5.20
CA GLU A 204 -14.89 -4.24 6.38
C GLU A 204 -15.32 -2.79 6.20
N ALA A 205 -16.39 -2.38 6.85
CA ALA A 205 -16.91 -1.03 6.84
C ALA A 205 -17.12 -0.49 8.27
N GLY A 206 -16.85 0.80 8.47
CA GLY A 206 -17.03 1.49 9.74
C GLY A 206 -17.41 2.96 9.53
N ASP A 207 -17.99 3.58 10.56
CA ASP A 207 -18.48 4.97 10.48
C ASP A 207 -17.40 5.99 10.84
N SER A 208 -16.29 5.56 11.42
CA SER A 208 -15.13 6.40 11.72
C SER A 208 -13.82 5.63 11.56
N LEU A 209 -12.75 6.34 11.28
CA LEU A 209 -11.43 5.73 11.04
C LEU A 209 -10.94 4.85 12.19
N LEU A 210 -11.16 5.30 13.43
CA LEU A 210 -10.74 4.60 14.65
C LEU A 210 -11.90 3.84 15.34
N GLY A 211 -13.05 3.74 14.68
CA GLY A 211 -14.24 3.09 15.22
C GLY A 211 -14.25 1.58 15.02
N VAL A 212 -15.42 1.02 15.29
CA VAL A 212 -15.68 -0.39 15.03
C VAL A 212 -15.94 -0.59 13.55
N TYR A 213 -15.33 -1.63 12.99
CA TYR A 213 -15.57 -2.08 11.62
C TYR A 213 -16.31 -3.40 11.63
N LEU A 214 -17.29 -3.52 10.76
CA LEU A 214 -18.08 -4.73 10.57
C LEU A 214 -17.71 -5.37 9.22
N PRO A 215 -17.67 -6.71 9.14
CA PRO A 215 -17.39 -7.40 7.89
C PRO A 215 -18.43 -7.07 6.82
N VAL A 216 -17.95 -6.86 5.59
CA VAL A 216 -18.76 -6.79 4.37
C VAL A 216 -18.49 -8.06 3.56
N HIS A 217 -19.53 -8.86 3.36
CA HIS A 217 -19.39 -10.11 2.60
C HIS A 217 -19.06 -9.83 1.13
N SER A 218 -18.04 -10.49 0.62
CA SER A 218 -17.65 -10.44 -0.80
C SER A 218 -17.29 -11.82 -1.34
N GLU A 219 -18.13 -12.32 -2.21
CA GLU A 219 -17.96 -13.64 -2.82
C GLU A 219 -16.63 -13.74 -3.61
N ILE A 220 -16.22 -12.63 -4.29
CA ILE A 220 -14.94 -12.59 -5.01
C ILE A 220 -13.75 -12.69 -4.05
N PHE A 221 -13.77 -11.97 -2.94
CA PHE A 221 -12.69 -12.03 -1.95
C PHE A 221 -12.58 -13.39 -1.29
N GLU A 222 -13.73 -14.05 -1.04
CA GLU A 222 -13.76 -15.41 -0.49
C GLU A 222 -13.24 -16.48 -1.45
N LYS A 223 -13.49 -16.30 -2.75
CA LYS A 223 -13.05 -17.24 -3.80
C LYS A 223 -11.64 -16.99 -4.30
N THR A 224 -11.07 -15.79 -4.07
CA THR A 224 -9.75 -15.42 -4.57
C THR A 224 -8.71 -15.63 -3.48
N GLU A 225 -7.84 -16.60 -3.70
CA GLU A 225 -6.76 -16.96 -2.79
C GLU A 225 -5.38 -16.71 -3.43
N GLY A 226 -4.35 -16.53 -2.60
CA GLY A 226 -2.99 -16.28 -3.04
C GLY A 226 -2.79 -14.87 -3.58
N VAL A 227 -3.50 -13.91 -2.98
CA VAL A 227 -3.44 -12.48 -3.31
C VAL A 227 -2.95 -11.67 -2.11
N GLU A 228 -2.33 -10.51 -2.40
CA GLU A 228 -1.81 -9.59 -1.40
C GLU A 228 -1.85 -8.13 -1.90
N GLY A 229 -1.41 -7.21 -1.05
CA GLY A 229 -1.26 -5.80 -1.40
C GLY A 229 -2.52 -5.17 -1.98
N PRO A 230 -3.70 -5.27 -1.33
CA PRO A 230 -4.88 -4.61 -1.86
C PRO A 230 -4.70 -3.10 -1.86
N GLU A 231 -5.08 -2.46 -2.96
CA GLU A 231 -5.17 -1.01 -3.06
C GLU A 231 -6.54 -0.63 -3.60
N CYS A 232 -7.16 0.41 -3.05
CA CYS A 232 -8.52 0.82 -3.40
C CYS A 232 -8.59 2.29 -3.80
N TYR A 233 -9.14 2.59 -4.97
CA TYR A 233 -9.28 3.94 -5.50
C TYR A 233 -10.56 4.13 -6.32
N CYS A 234 -11.00 5.38 -6.45
CA CYS A 234 -12.19 5.74 -7.22
C CYS A 234 -11.82 6.03 -8.68
N LEU A 235 -12.47 5.34 -9.62
CA LEU A 235 -12.33 5.55 -11.07
C LEU A 235 -12.98 6.88 -11.52
N PRO A 236 -12.67 7.39 -12.73
CA PRO A 236 -13.23 8.65 -13.23
C PRO A 236 -14.76 8.64 -13.37
N ASP A 237 -15.36 7.48 -13.57
CA ASP A 237 -16.80 7.28 -13.69
C ASP A 237 -17.53 7.13 -12.33
N GLY A 238 -16.79 7.16 -11.23
CA GLY A 238 -17.32 7.07 -9.87
C GLY A 238 -17.37 5.66 -9.29
N ARG A 239 -17.06 4.63 -10.07
CA ARG A 239 -16.90 3.26 -9.56
C ARG A 239 -15.63 3.14 -8.72
N TRP A 240 -15.59 2.16 -7.86
CA TRP A 240 -14.41 1.82 -7.05
C TRP A 240 -13.65 0.66 -7.69
N CYS A 241 -12.35 0.79 -7.71
CA CYS A 241 -11.45 -0.26 -8.16
C CYS A 241 -10.60 -0.72 -6.97
N VAL A 242 -10.65 -2.03 -6.70
CA VAL A 242 -9.69 -2.70 -5.82
C VAL A 242 -8.74 -3.47 -6.72
N ILE A 243 -7.46 -3.17 -6.61
CA ILE A 243 -6.43 -4.00 -7.24
C ILE A 243 -5.74 -4.86 -6.18
N ALA A 244 -5.28 -6.04 -6.55
CA ALA A 244 -4.51 -6.94 -5.69
C ALA A 244 -3.46 -7.69 -6.49
N ASP A 245 -2.32 -8.02 -5.87
CA ASP A 245 -1.24 -8.78 -6.49
C ASP A 245 -1.50 -10.30 -6.36
N ARG A 246 -1.60 -11.00 -7.48
CA ARG A 246 -1.64 -12.48 -7.55
C ARG A 246 -0.25 -13.05 -7.34
N TYR A 247 0.36 -12.74 -6.20
CA TYR A 247 1.74 -13.06 -5.89
C TYR A 247 2.04 -14.57 -5.99
N SER A 248 1.09 -15.42 -5.55
CA SER A 248 1.27 -16.87 -5.56
C SER A 248 1.35 -17.49 -6.96
N ARG A 249 0.89 -16.76 -7.99
CA ARG A 249 0.94 -17.14 -9.41
C ARG A 249 1.99 -16.36 -10.20
N HIS A 250 2.66 -15.39 -9.58
CA HIS A 250 3.58 -14.46 -10.23
C HIS A 250 2.95 -13.66 -11.39
N GLU A 251 1.62 -13.42 -11.32
CA GLU A 251 0.87 -12.71 -12.37
C GLU A 251 0.83 -11.19 -12.16
N GLY A 252 1.16 -10.69 -10.95
CA GLY A 252 1.04 -9.29 -10.59
C GLY A 252 -0.41 -8.85 -10.35
N TYR A 253 -0.64 -7.56 -10.43
CA TYR A 253 -1.93 -6.95 -10.09
C TYR A 253 -3.03 -7.23 -11.10
N PHE A 254 -4.26 -7.34 -10.59
CA PHE A 254 -5.50 -7.38 -11.36
C PHE A 254 -6.58 -6.53 -10.68
N PRO A 255 -7.51 -5.93 -11.43
CA PRO A 255 -8.58 -5.10 -10.88
C PRO A 255 -9.84 -5.93 -10.54
N MET A 256 -10.53 -5.45 -9.51
CA MET A 256 -11.88 -5.87 -9.11
C MET A 256 -12.72 -4.60 -8.96
N ILE A 257 -13.80 -4.44 -9.72
CA ILE A 257 -14.55 -3.18 -9.83
C ILE A 257 -15.93 -3.33 -9.17
N THR A 258 -16.36 -2.29 -8.44
CA THR A 258 -17.69 -2.21 -7.84
C THR A 258 -18.27 -0.80 -7.97
N GLU A 259 -19.57 -0.68 -8.08
CA GLU A 259 -20.28 0.60 -7.97
C GLU A 259 -20.42 1.06 -6.51
N ASN A 260 -20.41 0.10 -5.57
CA ASN A 260 -20.62 0.39 -4.17
C ASN A 260 -19.84 -0.62 -3.29
N LEU A 261 -18.87 -0.11 -2.52
CA LEU A 261 -18.08 -0.93 -1.59
C LEU A 261 -18.94 -1.62 -0.53
N GLU A 262 -20.02 -0.98 -0.07
CA GLU A 262 -20.95 -1.55 0.92
C GLU A 262 -21.63 -2.84 0.44
N SER A 263 -21.81 -2.97 -0.88
CA SER A 263 -22.46 -4.16 -1.45
C SER A 263 -21.58 -5.40 -1.41
N GLY A 264 -20.25 -5.25 -1.31
CA GLY A 264 -19.27 -6.34 -1.45
C GLY A 264 -19.30 -7.03 -2.82
N LYS A 265 -20.07 -6.52 -3.77
CA LYS A 265 -20.21 -7.09 -5.12
C LYS A 265 -19.18 -6.48 -6.04
N PHE A 266 -18.21 -7.28 -6.45
CA PHE A 266 -17.18 -6.88 -7.40
C PHE A 266 -17.28 -7.69 -8.68
N VAL A 267 -16.76 -7.12 -9.78
CA VAL A 267 -16.59 -7.76 -11.07
C VAL A 267 -15.13 -7.67 -11.46
N ILE A 268 -14.53 -8.79 -11.87
CA ILE A 268 -13.21 -8.80 -12.50
C ILE A 268 -13.40 -8.49 -13.97
N PRO A 269 -12.83 -7.39 -14.51
CA PRO A 269 -12.95 -7.06 -15.94
C PRO A 269 -12.31 -8.14 -16.81
N GLY A 270 -12.77 -8.23 -18.05
CA GLY A 270 -12.14 -9.10 -19.05
C GLY A 270 -10.69 -8.67 -19.35
N PRO A 271 -9.89 -9.57 -19.95
CA PRO A 271 -8.47 -9.31 -20.20
C PRO A 271 -8.20 -8.12 -21.13
N ASP A 272 -9.17 -7.75 -21.98
CA ASP A 272 -9.07 -6.62 -22.89
C ASP A 272 -9.58 -5.30 -22.28
N GLU A 273 -10.14 -5.33 -21.07
CA GLU A 273 -10.73 -4.18 -20.38
C GLU A 273 -9.77 -3.50 -19.41
N TYR A 274 -8.58 -4.05 -19.22
CA TYR A 274 -7.51 -3.44 -18.42
C TYR A 274 -6.12 -3.86 -18.89
N CYS A 275 -5.11 -3.10 -18.50
CA CYS A 275 -3.71 -3.45 -18.72
C CYS A 275 -2.88 -2.90 -17.55
N MET A 276 -2.27 -3.78 -16.79
CA MET A 276 -1.39 -3.35 -15.68
C MET A 276 0.01 -2.92 -16.15
N GLY A 277 0.24 -2.83 -17.48
CA GLY A 277 1.53 -2.49 -18.08
C GLY A 277 2.34 -3.74 -18.45
N LYS A 278 3.59 -3.51 -18.86
CA LYS A 278 4.49 -4.56 -19.38
C LYS A 278 5.28 -5.27 -18.27
N LYS A 279 5.58 -4.53 -17.18
CA LYS A 279 6.34 -5.05 -16.05
C LYS A 279 5.39 -5.57 -14.97
N ARG A 280 5.75 -6.69 -14.36
CA ARG A 280 5.05 -7.18 -13.17
C ARG A 280 5.16 -6.13 -12.06
N LYS A 281 4.07 -5.86 -11.41
CA LYS A 281 3.98 -4.96 -10.28
C LYS A 281 3.68 -5.77 -9.02
N ARG A 282 4.49 -5.54 -7.99
CA ARG A 282 4.26 -6.06 -6.65
C ARG A 282 3.65 -4.96 -5.79
N HIS A 283 3.31 -5.28 -4.56
CA HIS A 283 2.59 -4.41 -3.64
C HIS A 283 3.02 -2.94 -3.71
N GLY A 284 2.04 -2.03 -3.83
CA GLY A 284 2.26 -0.60 -3.93
C GLY A 284 0.95 0.16 -3.89
N GLY A 285 1.03 1.49 -3.88
CA GLY A 285 -0.11 2.38 -3.70
C GLY A 285 -0.46 3.22 -4.91
N VAL A 286 -1.74 3.57 -5.05
CA VAL A 286 -2.29 4.41 -6.12
C VAL A 286 -2.74 5.76 -5.58
N MET A 287 -2.29 6.84 -6.20
CA MET A 287 -2.70 8.21 -5.87
C MET A 287 -3.33 8.90 -7.07
N GLU A 288 -4.44 9.60 -6.84
CA GLU A 288 -5.02 10.51 -7.85
C GLU A 288 -4.08 11.71 -8.05
N ILE A 289 -3.79 12.02 -9.31
CA ILE A 289 -2.94 13.13 -9.74
C ILE A 289 -3.66 14.03 -10.76
N THR A 290 -3.15 15.23 -10.97
CA THR A 290 -3.68 16.14 -11.99
C THR A 290 -3.21 15.77 -13.40
N VAL A 291 -3.85 16.35 -14.42
CA VAL A 291 -3.42 16.19 -15.82
C VAL A 291 -2.01 16.73 -16.02
N GLU A 292 -1.70 17.88 -15.38
CA GLU A 292 -0.38 18.52 -15.47
C GLU A 292 0.72 17.65 -14.84
N GLU A 293 0.43 17.01 -13.70
CA GLU A 293 1.36 16.07 -13.05
C GLU A 293 1.56 14.81 -13.90
N TYR A 294 0.47 14.27 -14.46
CA TYR A 294 0.53 13.12 -15.37
C TYR A 294 1.42 13.41 -16.59
N GLU A 295 1.25 14.56 -17.26
CA GLU A 295 2.07 14.93 -18.42
C GLU A 295 3.53 15.24 -18.03
N ARG A 296 3.76 15.73 -16.82
CA ARG A 296 5.11 15.97 -16.28
C ARG A 296 5.87 14.68 -16.02
N LEU A 297 5.21 13.68 -15.45
CA LEU A 297 5.81 12.37 -15.15
C LEU A 297 6.19 11.58 -16.41
N ARG A 298 5.55 11.84 -17.56
CA ARG A 298 5.79 11.16 -18.83
C ARG A 298 6.92 11.77 -19.67
N ARG A 299 7.42 12.95 -19.30
CA ARG A 299 8.54 13.63 -19.98
C ARG A 299 9.89 13.04 -19.55
#